data_71f0c74b4fc6f3a7334660cb7cd03e55
#
_entry.id   71f0c74b4fc6f3a7334660cb7cd03e55
#
_cell.length_a   1.000
_cell.length_b   1.000
_cell.length_c   1.000
_cell.angle_alpha   90.00
_cell.angle_beta   90.00
_cell.angle_gamma   90.00
#
_symmetry.space_group_name_H-M   'P 1'
#
loop_
_entity.id
_entity.type
_entity.pdbx_description
1 polymer ?
#
loop_
_entity_poly.entity_id
_entity_poly.type
_entity_poly.pdbx_seq_one_letter_code
_entity_poly.pdbx_strand_id
1 'polypeptide(L)'
;MPNHVENHIEYSGDARQIKTMLESIKTDEYGIGTVDFNKIIPMPESLNIEAGSKTNRGLKAYKEFIDMYTFGRSAEEAEKALENIPVDSENAFLSQQTDIVKEEWELGKTAWQNIRQYGAPTWYDCYVKLCITFVMISFSKCTVHI
;
A
#
# COMPACT_ATOMS: atom_id res chain seq x y z
N MET A 1 5.25 -17.10 16.09
CA MET A 1 4.13 -17.99 15.74
C MET A 1 3.23 -17.24 14.80
N PRO A 2 2.85 -17.78 13.63
CA PRO A 2 1.87 -17.14 12.79
C PRO A 2 0.52 -17.14 13.51
N ASN A 3 -0.10 -15.97 13.63
CA ASN A 3 -1.47 -15.86 14.07
C ASN A 3 -2.38 -16.38 12.95
N HIS A 4 -2.89 -17.57 13.09
CA HIS A 4 -3.93 -18.08 12.21
C HIS A 4 -5.25 -17.40 12.62
N VAL A 5 -5.78 -16.56 11.74
CA VAL A 5 -7.11 -15.98 11.88
C VAL A 5 -8.03 -16.74 10.95
N GLU A 6 -9.03 -17.41 11.50
CA GLU A 6 -10.08 -18.07 10.74
C GLU A 6 -11.24 -17.09 10.57
N ASN A 7 -11.63 -16.86 9.32
CA ASN A 7 -12.76 -16.01 8.98
C ASN A 7 -13.88 -16.87 8.41
N HIS A 8 -15.07 -16.80 9.00
CA HIS A 8 -16.27 -17.41 8.49
C HIS A 8 -17.11 -16.36 7.77
N ILE A 9 -17.40 -16.62 6.49
CA ILE A 9 -18.23 -15.75 5.67
C ILE A 9 -19.45 -16.56 5.23
N GLU A 10 -20.64 -16.08 5.57
CA GLU A 10 -21.91 -16.67 5.14
C GLU A 10 -22.49 -15.88 3.97
N TYR A 11 -22.95 -16.58 2.97
CA TYR A 11 -23.61 -15.99 1.80
C TYR A 11 -25.06 -16.46 1.74
N SER A 12 -25.99 -15.51 1.58
CA SER A 12 -27.40 -15.80 1.36
C SER A 12 -27.88 -15.21 0.03
N GLY A 13 -28.70 -15.97 -0.71
CA GLY A 13 -29.23 -15.53 -2.01
C GLY A 13 -29.46 -16.68 -2.98
N ASP A 14 -29.60 -16.36 -4.26
CA ASP A 14 -29.74 -17.37 -5.32
C ASP A 14 -28.48 -18.23 -5.47
N ALA A 15 -28.65 -19.53 -5.39
CA ALA A 15 -27.56 -20.49 -5.40
C ALA A 15 -26.66 -20.40 -6.66
N ARG A 16 -27.24 -20.05 -7.81
CA ARG A 16 -26.48 -19.91 -9.07
C ARG A 16 -25.62 -18.65 -9.04
N GLN A 17 -26.17 -17.55 -8.54
CA GLN A 17 -25.45 -16.30 -8.41
C GLN A 17 -24.31 -16.42 -7.41
N ILE A 18 -24.57 -17.04 -6.24
CA ILE A 18 -23.54 -17.31 -5.23
C ILE A 18 -22.43 -18.19 -5.81
N LYS A 19 -22.78 -19.27 -6.51
CA LYS A 19 -21.78 -20.13 -7.16
C LYS A 19 -20.94 -19.37 -8.17
N THR A 20 -21.55 -18.55 -9.02
CA THR A 20 -20.84 -17.75 -10.03
C THR A 20 -19.89 -16.74 -9.36
N MET A 21 -20.33 -16.09 -8.29
CA MET A 21 -19.49 -15.18 -7.51
C MET A 21 -18.29 -15.91 -6.91
N LEU A 22 -18.52 -17.05 -6.21
CA LEU A 22 -17.46 -17.84 -5.60
C LEU A 22 -16.44 -18.37 -6.63
N GLU A 23 -16.92 -18.76 -7.82
CA GLU A 23 -16.07 -19.17 -8.93
C GLU A 23 -15.18 -18.01 -9.43
N SER A 24 -15.68 -16.77 -9.41
CA SER A 24 -14.93 -15.59 -9.88
C SER A 24 -13.87 -15.12 -8.92
N ILE A 25 -14.02 -15.37 -7.61
CA ILE A 25 -13.12 -14.87 -6.57
C ILE A 25 -12.23 -15.95 -5.94
N LYS A 26 -12.41 -17.23 -6.32
CA LYS A 26 -11.60 -18.33 -5.78
C LYS A 26 -10.13 -18.19 -6.13
N THR A 27 -9.24 -18.70 -5.28
CA THR A 27 -7.84 -18.88 -5.64
C THR A 27 -7.70 -20.01 -6.66
N ASP A 28 -6.73 -19.91 -7.57
CA ASP A 28 -6.51 -20.92 -8.59
C ASP A 28 -5.92 -22.21 -7.99
N GLU A 29 -5.22 -22.09 -6.85
CA GLU A 29 -4.58 -23.21 -6.17
C GLU A 29 -5.57 -24.06 -5.33
N TYR A 30 -6.47 -23.41 -4.56
CA TYR A 30 -7.31 -24.09 -3.59
C TYR A 30 -8.79 -24.19 -4.00
N GLY A 31 -9.20 -23.45 -5.03
CA GLY A 31 -10.56 -23.55 -5.58
C GLY A 31 -11.65 -22.88 -4.75
N ILE A 32 -12.91 -23.34 -4.95
CA ILE A 32 -14.10 -22.79 -4.25
C ILE A 32 -13.96 -22.97 -2.74
N GLY A 33 -14.30 -21.93 -1.99
CA GLY A 33 -14.15 -21.85 -0.54
C GLY A 33 -12.97 -21.00 -0.10
N THR A 34 -12.20 -20.49 -1.06
CA THR A 34 -11.12 -19.52 -0.82
C THR A 34 -11.42 -18.21 -1.53
N VAL A 35 -10.86 -17.11 -1.04
CA VAL A 35 -11.03 -15.77 -1.62
C VAL A 35 -9.71 -15.21 -2.05
N ASP A 36 -9.58 -14.93 -3.34
CA ASP A 36 -8.46 -14.16 -3.88
C ASP A 36 -8.86 -12.69 -3.97
N PHE A 37 -8.37 -11.91 -3.03
CA PHE A 37 -8.67 -10.48 -2.97
C PHE A 37 -8.16 -9.71 -4.19
N ASN A 38 -7.11 -10.20 -4.88
CA ASN A 38 -6.62 -9.60 -6.11
C ASN A 38 -7.62 -9.72 -7.28
N LYS A 39 -8.50 -10.72 -7.24
CA LYS A 39 -9.59 -10.84 -8.22
C LYS A 39 -10.73 -9.88 -7.97
N ILE A 40 -10.84 -9.36 -6.74
CA ILE A 40 -11.85 -8.37 -6.35
C ILE A 40 -11.29 -6.95 -6.56
N ILE A 41 -10.12 -6.68 -6.00
CA ILE A 41 -9.40 -5.41 -6.12
C ILE A 41 -7.95 -5.73 -6.47
N PRO A 42 -7.56 -5.64 -7.75
CA PRO A 42 -6.19 -5.90 -8.17
C PRO A 42 -5.20 -4.99 -7.44
N MET A 43 -4.14 -5.57 -6.91
CA MET A 43 -3.05 -4.83 -6.30
C MET A 43 -2.32 -3.99 -7.37
N PRO A 44 -2.19 -2.67 -7.18
CA PRO A 44 -1.33 -1.86 -8.03
C PRO A 44 0.12 -2.37 -8.00
N GLU A 45 0.76 -2.48 -9.16
CA GLU A 45 2.11 -3.01 -9.28
C GLU A 45 3.13 -2.23 -8.44
N SER A 46 2.98 -0.92 -8.34
CA SER A 46 3.85 -0.06 -7.53
C SER A 46 3.83 -0.38 -6.04
N LEU A 47 2.74 -0.96 -5.51
CA LEU A 47 2.63 -1.40 -4.13
C LEU A 47 3.31 -2.74 -3.87
N ASN A 48 3.65 -3.50 -4.93
CA ASN A 48 4.33 -4.79 -4.84
C ASN A 48 5.83 -4.63 -4.61
N ILE A 49 6.19 -3.90 -3.58
CA ILE A 49 7.56 -3.72 -3.12
C ILE A 49 7.72 -4.31 -1.72
N GLU A 50 8.94 -4.73 -1.38
CA GLU A 50 9.23 -5.34 -0.09
C GLU A 50 8.92 -4.39 1.08
N ALA A 51 8.12 -4.85 2.03
CA ALA A 51 7.92 -4.16 3.31
C ALA A 51 9.07 -4.51 4.26
N GLY A 52 10.16 -3.76 4.23
CA GLY A 52 11.35 -4.11 4.97
C GLY A 52 12.30 -2.94 5.25
N SER A 53 13.46 -3.25 5.83
CA SER A 53 14.44 -2.25 6.25
C SER A 53 15.01 -1.44 5.08
N LYS A 54 15.20 -2.05 3.90
CA LYS A 54 15.67 -1.36 2.68
C LYS A 54 14.67 -0.28 2.24
N THR A 55 13.41 -0.64 2.11
CA THR A 55 12.34 0.30 1.75
C THR A 55 12.21 1.42 2.77
N ASN A 56 12.30 1.11 4.06
CA ASN A 56 12.21 2.11 5.12
C ASN A 56 13.40 3.08 5.10
N ARG A 57 14.63 2.60 4.89
CA ARG A 57 15.81 3.46 4.76
C ARG A 57 15.72 4.35 3.53
N GLY A 58 15.37 3.77 2.39
CA GLY A 58 15.16 4.52 1.16
C GLY A 58 14.08 5.58 1.29
N LEU A 59 12.93 5.22 1.89
CA LEU A 59 11.83 6.15 2.14
C LEU A 59 12.24 7.30 3.05
N LYS A 60 13.03 7.03 4.09
CA LYS A 60 13.56 8.08 4.97
C LYS A 60 14.46 9.03 4.20
N ALA A 61 15.43 8.51 3.45
CA ALA A 61 16.34 9.33 2.64
C ALA A 61 15.59 10.13 1.57
N TYR A 62 14.62 9.52 0.89
CA TYR A 62 13.82 10.22 -0.11
C TYR A 62 12.95 11.32 0.49
N LYS A 63 12.39 11.12 1.69
CA LYS A 63 11.67 12.19 2.41
C LYS A 63 12.58 13.35 2.77
N GLU A 64 13.79 13.09 3.24
CA GLU A 64 14.77 14.14 3.54
C GLU A 64 15.10 14.98 2.28
N PHE A 65 15.24 14.33 1.13
CA PHE A 65 15.41 15.01 -0.15
C PHE A 65 14.19 15.87 -0.52
N ILE A 66 12.99 15.34 -0.40
CA ILE A 66 11.74 16.07 -0.67
C ILE A 66 11.58 17.27 0.28
N ASP A 67 11.90 17.09 1.56
CA ASP A 67 11.80 18.14 2.57
C ASP A 67 12.72 19.35 2.24
N MET A 68 13.85 19.16 1.57
CA MET A 68 14.69 20.28 1.11
C MET A 68 13.93 21.24 0.19
N TYR A 69 12.93 20.76 -0.55
CA TYR A 69 12.16 21.58 -1.49
C TYR A 69 10.80 22.01 -0.91
N THR A 70 10.30 21.31 0.09
CA THR A 70 8.93 21.53 0.58
C THR A 70 8.85 22.09 1.99
N PHE A 71 9.94 22.06 2.76
CA PHE A 71 9.93 22.50 4.15
C PHE A 71 9.52 23.99 4.30
N GLY A 72 8.59 24.24 5.19
CA GLY A 72 8.09 25.58 5.49
C GLY A 72 7.15 26.19 4.44
N ARG A 73 6.76 25.44 3.41
CA ARG A 73 5.83 25.86 2.37
C ARG A 73 4.41 25.43 2.66
N SER A 74 3.43 26.16 2.13
CA SER A 74 2.04 25.70 2.08
C SER A 74 1.90 24.47 1.16
N ALA A 75 0.79 23.74 1.27
CA ALA A 75 0.56 22.56 0.43
C ALA A 75 0.64 22.88 -1.07
N GLU A 76 0.05 24.00 -1.50
CA GLU A 76 0.07 24.43 -2.90
C GLU A 76 1.47 24.81 -3.39
N GLU A 77 2.25 25.52 -2.56
CA GLU A 77 3.63 25.88 -2.88
C GLU A 77 4.55 24.65 -2.89
N ALA A 78 4.30 23.68 -2.01
CA ALA A 78 5.03 22.42 -1.99
C ALA A 78 4.78 21.60 -3.27
N GLU A 79 3.53 21.49 -3.74
CA GLU A 79 3.23 20.81 -5.01
C GLU A 79 3.96 21.47 -6.20
N LYS A 80 3.91 22.80 -6.29
CA LYS A 80 4.65 23.55 -7.34
C LYS A 80 6.15 23.35 -7.24
N ALA A 81 6.70 23.25 -6.01
CA ALA A 81 8.12 23.00 -5.82
C ALA A 81 8.53 21.59 -6.28
N LEU A 82 7.68 20.57 -6.02
CA LEU A 82 7.92 19.20 -6.45
C LEU A 82 7.93 19.05 -7.98
N GLU A 83 7.06 19.78 -8.68
CA GLU A 83 7.03 19.80 -10.14
C GLU A 83 8.29 20.42 -10.76
N ASN A 84 8.97 21.29 -10.03
CA ASN A 84 10.11 22.04 -10.50
C ASN A 84 11.48 21.58 -9.92
N ILE A 85 11.52 20.36 -9.34
CA ILE A 85 12.80 19.78 -8.87
C ILE A 85 13.73 19.57 -10.07
N PRO A 86 14.98 20.10 -10.05
CA PRO A 86 15.93 19.93 -11.13
C PRO A 86 16.25 18.44 -11.36
N VAL A 87 16.33 18.03 -12.62
CA VAL A 87 16.54 16.62 -13.02
C VAL A 87 17.79 15.99 -12.39
N ASP A 88 18.87 16.76 -12.25
CA ASP A 88 20.14 16.26 -11.71
C ASP A 88 20.24 16.30 -10.18
N SER A 89 19.25 16.87 -9.51
CA SER A 89 19.29 17.08 -8.05
C SER A 89 19.24 15.77 -7.25
N GLU A 90 18.50 14.75 -7.73
CA GLU A 90 18.49 13.42 -7.11
C GLU A 90 19.87 12.79 -7.11
N ASN A 91 20.59 12.85 -8.24
CA ASN A 91 21.93 12.30 -8.34
C ASN A 91 22.94 13.08 -7.48
N ALA A 92 22.81 14.40 -7.43
CA ALA A 92 23.64 15.24 -6.57
C ALA A 92 23.40 14.94 -5.08
N PHE A 93 22.18 14.74 -4.67
CA PHE A 93 21.84 14.34 -3.30
C PHE A 93 22.38 12.95 -2.97
N LEU A 94 22.15 11.95 -3.84
CA LEU A 94 22.64 10.58 -3.65
C LEU A 94 24.18 10.50 -3.56
N SER A 95 24.90 11.33 -4.31
CA SER A 95 26.36 11.35 -4.26
C SER A 95 26.92 11.80 -2.88
N GLN A 96 26.10 12.47 -2.08
CA GLN A 96 26.44 12.92 -0.73
C GLN A 96 26.03 11.88 0.35
N GLN A 97 25.19 10.90 -0.02
CA GLN A 97 24.71 9.86 0.89
C GLN A 97 25.60 8.62 0.75
N THR A 98 26.42 8.35 1.78
CA THR A 98 27.32 7.19 1.78
C THR A 98 26.62 5.88 2.17
N ASP A 99 25.48 5.99 2.86
CA ASP A 99 24.80 4.84 3.52
C ASP A 99 23.57 4.34 2.74
N ILE A 100 23.22 5.01 1.62
CA ILE A 100 22.05 4.66 0.81
C ILE A 100 22.53 4.17 -0.57
N VAL A 101 22.18 2.94 -0.90
CA VAL A 101 22.43 2.41 -2.24
C VAL A 101 21.29 2.77 -3.20
N LYS A 102 21.59 2.81 -4.50
CA LYS A 102 20.63 3.21 -5.53
C LYS A 102 19.32 2.39 -5.49
N GLU A 103 19.43 1.09 -5.21
CA GLU A 103 18.25 0.20 -5.07
C GLU A 103 17.32 0.67 -3.95
N GLU A 104 17.87 1.01 -2.78
CA GLU A 104 17.09 1.51 -1.63
C GLU A 104 16.44 2.86 -1.95
N TRP A 105 17.15 3.72 -2.67
CA TRP A 105 16.61 5.01 -3.12
C TRP A 105 15.38 4.84 -4.02
N GLU A 106 15.45 3.98 -5.03
CA GLU A 106 14.32 3.71 -5.93
C GLU A 106 13.13 3.10 -5.19
N LEU A 107 13.39 2.18 -4.24
CA LEU A 107 12.34 1.66 -3.36
C LEU A 107 11.71 2.77 -2.52
N GLY A 108 12.52 3.67 -1.97
CA GLY A 108 12.06 4.80 -1.17
C GLY A 108 11.23 5.80 -1.97
N LYS A 109 11.65 6.10 -3.18
CA LYS A 109 10.92 6.94 -4.14
C LYS A 109 9.54 6.35 -4.47
N THR A 110 9.50 5.07 -4.81
CA THR A 110 8.26 4.34 -5.08
C THR A 110 7.35 4.31 -3.85
N ALA A 111 7.89 4.00 -2.67
CA ALA A 111 7.15 4.00 -1.41
C ALA A 111 6.55 5.37 -1.09
N TRP A 112 7.29 6.46 -1.33
CA TRP A 112 6.79 7.81 -1.12
C TRP A 112 5.65 8.17 -2.08
N GLN A 113 5.77 7.80 -3.36
CA GLN A 113 4.70 7.98 -4.35
C GLN A 113 3.44 7.19 -3.96
N ASN A 114 3.61 5.94 -3.50
CA ASN A 114 2.52 5.11 -3.00
C ASN A 114 1.80 5.74 -1.80
N ILE A 115 2.55 6.33 -0.86
CA ILE A 115 1.94 7.05 0.28
C ILE A 115 1.05 8.18 -0.21
N ARG A 116 1.48 8.93 -1.22
CA ARG A 116 0.69 10.03 -1.78
C ARG A 116 -0.56 9.55 -2.51
N GLN A 117 -0.44 8.45 -3.25
CA GLN A 117 -1.53 7.95 -4.08
C GLN A 117 -2.50 7.04 -3.32
N TYR A 118 -1.99 6.17 -2.43
CA TYR A 118 -2.75 5.11 -1.77
C TYR A 118 -2.77 5.24 -0.25
N GLY A 119 -2.02 6.19 0.31
CA GLY A 119 -1.91 6.39 1.76
C GLY A 119 -1.01 5.39 2.49
N ALA A 120 -0.31 4.50 1.77
CA ALA A 120 0.59 3.51 2.35
C ALA A 120 1.78 3.24 1.42
N PRO A 121 2.99 2.93 1.95
CA PRO A 121 4.19 2.72 1.16
C PRO A 121 4.21 1.40 0.40
N THR A 122 3.63 0.33 0.95
CA THR A 122 3.62 -1.02 0.39
C THR A 122 2.24 -1.64 0.48
N TRP A 123 2.01 -2.74 -0.25
CA TRP A 123 0.76 -3.49 -0.15
C TRP A 123 0.50 -4.01 1.28
N TYR A 124 1.54 -4.48 1.95
CA TYR A 124 1.44 -4.93 3.33
C TYR A 124 0.91 -3.83 4.27
N ASP A 125 1.41 -2.60 4.13
CA ASP A 125 0.96 -1.46 4.93
C ASP A 125 -0.47 -1.04 4.58
N CYS A 126 -0.88 -1.13 3.31
CA CYS A 126 -2.27 -0.97 2.90
C CYS A 126 -3.17 -1.97 3.59
N TYR A 127 -2.79 -3.25 3.58
CA TYR A 127 -3.55 -4.33 4.18
C TYR A 127 -3.72 -4.14 5.69
N VAL A 128 -2.63 -3.81 6.39
CA VAL A 128 -2.67 -3.54 7.84
C VAL A 128 -3.59 -2.36 8.16
N LYS A 129 -3.50 -1.26 7.41
CA LYS A 129 -4.39 -0.10 7.59
C LYS A 129 -5.85 -0.43 7.32
N LEU A 130 -6.14 -1.16 6.25
CA LEU A 130 -7.51 -1.58 5.93
C LEU A 130 -8.07 -2.49 7.01
N CYS A 131 -7.30 -3.46 7.51
CA CYS A 131 -7.71 -4.33 8.61
C CYS A 131 -8.03 -3.52 9.87
N ILE A 132 -7.19 -2.56 10.25
CA ILE A 132 -7.43 -1.69 11.41
C ILE A 132 -8.70 -0.85 11.19
N THR A 133 -8.89 -0.26 10.01
CA THR A 133 -10.06 0.56 9.70
C THR A 133 -11.33 -0.29 9.66
N PHE A 134 -11.29 -1.49 9.11
CA PHE A 134 -12.43 -2.42 9.10
C PHE A 134 -12.79 -2.89 10.50
N VAL A 135 -11.81 -3.20 11.35
CA VAL A 135 -12.05 -3.55 12.75
C VAL A 135 -12.70 -2.38 13.50
N MET A 136 -12.21 -1.16 13.30
CA MET A 136 -12.80 0.05 13.95
C MET A 136 -14.22 0.36 13.44
N ILE A 137 -14.51 0.15 12.15
CA ILE A 137 -15.88 0.32 11.60
C ILE A 137 -16.79 -0.80 12.05
N SER A 138 -16.31 -2.03 12.16
CA SER A 138 -17.10 -3.17 12.66
C SER A 138 -17.49 -3.03 14.13
N PHE A 139 -16.67 -2.38 14.95
CA PHE A 139 -17.03 -2.09 16.36
C PHE A 139 -18.07 -0.97 16.50
N SER A 140 -18.27 -0.13 15.48
CA SER A 140 -19.23 0.96 15.54
C SER A 140 -20.56 0.71 14.82
N LYS A 141 -20.65 -0.24 13.90
CA LYS A 141 -21.89 -0.60 13.18
C LYS A 141 -21.79 -1.99 12.56
N CYS A 142 -21.98 -3.04 13.32
CA CYS A 142 -22.42 -4.31 12.75
C CYS A 142 -23.38 -4.98 13.72
N THR A 143 -24.64 -4.51 13.69
CA THR A 143 -25.78 -5.36 13.92
C THR A 143 -26.27 -5.73 12.52
N VAL A 144 -25.73 -6.79 11.94
CA VAL A 144 -26.35 -7.43 10.79
C VAL A 144 -27.31 -8.45 11.37
N HIS A 145 -28.59 -8.08 11.44
CA HIS A 145 -29.66 -9.07 11.56
C HIS A 145 -29.80 -9.74 10.19
N ILE A 146 -29.53 -11.04 10.17
CA ILE A 146 -29.92 -11.95 9.09
C ILE A 146 -31.33 -12.41 9.40
#